data_cc8d9f33dd6bc50bb4920e13373bfdff
#
_entry.id   cc8d9f33dd6bc50bb4920e13373bfdff
#
_cell.length_a   1.000
_cell.length_b   1.000
_cell.length_c   1.000
_cell.angle_alpha   90.00
_cell.angle_beta   90.00
_cell.angle_gamma   90.00
#
_symmetry.space_group_name_H-M   'P 1'
#
loop_
_entity.id
_entity.type
_entity.pdbx_description
1 polymer ?
#
loop_
_entity_poly.entity_id
_entity_poly.type
_entity_poly.pdbx_seq_one_letter_code
_entity_poly.pdbx_strand_id
1 'polypeptide(L)'
;GGTEIYEVEEDFTMKWNELRIYMMQYDRTVNQIFSGDRSEYSGKRILLGITGDDRVELVKSAGGKVLAYRVNRDLWSYDPADRRAVKVFSFRDDDSADVRSNYDHHDTRILSVEDDGDMDFLVYGYMNRGNHEGENGIAGYHYTASENALEERYFIPYSDSYEQLEADLDRLTCQTAGGMLYLYVDHAIYGIDMNSRENMVVADSLAEGTFAVSSDKKRIAWQEGTIYESGVLHLMDLETGENREIRAGDGEYVRTLGFVGRDLVYGMARADDIWLVNGRTENLPMYSIRIINDQMQEETSYEKNGYYISEVTVDESRIHLKRVMKTGPNHYADSPEDTIVCNADLGNGKLDGIGWFASPEKERVYFVQLEEEIKNGRSIRIFAPKRVSYEQSDRLELKSNYQLSDMEFYAYGSGHLLKVTTDFSEALQLAYDQMGFVTDKDRNMLWNRVKRGNIRNIRDPQSAFAPLARHLETFAESTVYPNEGLVVLNARGSSLAQMLYFIDQGIPVAAYTGEGQYLILCGFDQYNVTVFDPQTGELYKAGLNDSTEFFRARGNDFICAVSLP
;
A
#
# COMPACT_ATOMS: atom_id res chain seq x y z
N GLY A 1 -24.02 -27.91 -21.62
CA GLY A 1 -23.30 -27.32 -20.48
C GLY A 1 -21.99 -26.81 -21.00
N GLY A 2 -21.71 -25.54 -20.77
CA GLY A 2 -20.40 -24.96 -21.06
C GLY A 2 -19.34 -25.50 -20.09
N THR A 3 -18.07 -25.42 -20.45
CA THR A 3 -16.96 -25.69 -19.57
C THR A 3 -16.67 -24.42 -18.77
N GLU A 4 -16.67 -24.53 -17.44
CA GLU A 4 -16.21 -23.43 -16.57
C GLU A 4 -14.74 -23.64 -16.28
N ILE A 5 -13.94 -22.56 -16.36
CA ILE A 5 -12.52 -22.56 -16.09
C ILE A 5 -12.28 -21.76 -14.82
N TYR A 6 -11.43 -22.26 -13.93
CA TYR A 6 -11.09 -21.63 -12.68
C TYR A 6 -9.57 -21.49 -12.57
N GLU A 7 -9.14 -20.34 -12.11
CA GLU A 7 -7.81 -20.11 -11.61
C GLU A 7 -7.81 -20.32 -10.11
N VAL A 8 -6.88 -21.12 -9.62
CA VAL A 8 -6.77 -21.45 -8.19
C VAL A 8 -5.36 -21.11 -7.74
N GLU A 9 -5.27 -20.19 -6.82
CA GLU A 9 -4.05 -19.84 -6.13
C GLU A 9 -4.05 -20.44 -4.73
N GLU A 10 -2.97 -21.08 -4.34
CA GLU A 10 -2.83 -21.73 -3.04
C GLU A 10 -1.49 -21.38 -2.40
N ASP A 11 -1.55 -20.63 -1.29
CA ASP A 11 -0.39 -20.24 -0.49
C ASP A 11 -0.19 -21.17 0.70
N PHE A 12 1.02 -21.67 0.83
CA PHE A 12 1.42 -22.57 1.91
C PHE A 12 2.59 -21.99 2.69
N THR A 13 2.37 -21.55 3.92
CA THR A 13 3.46 -21.26 4.83
C THR A 13 3.82 -22.53 5.61
N MET A 14 5.04 -23.05 5.38
CA MET A 14 5.48 -24.32 5.95
C MET A 14 6.74 -24.16 6.79
N LYS A 15 6.80 -24.91 7.88
CA LYS A 15 8.01 -25.06 8.70
C LYS A 15 8.52 -26.49 8.59
N TRP A 16 9.75 -26.63 8.19
CA TRP A 16 10.41 -27.92 8.10
C TRP A 16 11.34 -28.17 9.31
N ASN A 17 11.40 -29.39 9.78
CA ASN A 17 12.46 -29.92 10.62
C ASN A 17 12.88 -31.31 10.10
N GLU A 18 13.95 -31.90 10.68
CA GLU A 18 14.50 -33.19 10.23
C GLU A 18 13.50 -34.35 10.25
N LEU A 19 12.40 -34.22 10.99
CA LEU A 19 11.42 -35.29 11.17
C LEU A 19 10.19 -35.12 10.28
N ARG A 20 9.73 -33.89 10.07
CA ARG A 20 8.49 -33.62 9.32
C ARG A 20 8.36 -32.15 8.88
N ILE A 21 7.42 -31.94 7.97
CA ILE A 21 6.94 -30.64 7.55
C ILE A 21 5.67 -30.31 8.35
N TYR A 22 5.58 -29.07 8.84
CA TYR A 22 4.39 -28.52 9.48
C TYR A 22 3.80 -27.45 8.56
N MET A 23 2.53 -27.55 8.27
CA MET A 23 1.77 -26.48 7.64
C MET A 23 1.39 -25.48 8.73
N MET A 24 1.86 -24.24 8.61
CA MET A 24 1.64 -23.15 9.57
C MET A 24 0.45 -22.32 9.16
N GLN A 25 0.29 -22.10 7.87
CA GLN A 25 -0.81 -21.38 7.25
C GLN A 25 -1.10 -21.96 5.87
N TYR A 26 -2.36 -21.89 5.47
CA TYR A 26 -2.85 -22.24 4.14
C TYR A 26 -3.94 -21.28 3.76
N ASP A 27 -3.75 -20.59 2.64
CA ASP A 27 -4.72 -19.71 2.04
C ASP A 27 -5.04 -20.19 0.62
N ARG A 28 -6.27 -20.01 0.20
CA ARG A 28 -6.72 -20.41 -1.13
C ARG A 28 -7.67 -19.39 -1.72
N THR A 29 -7.33 -18.89 -2.91
CA THR A 29 -8.16 -18.01 -3.71
C THR A 29 -8.65 -18.75 -4.95
N VAL A 30 -9.91 -18.59 -5.29
CA VAL A 30 -10.53 -19.22 -6.46
C VAL A 30 -11.23 -18.15 -7.29
N ASN A 31 -10.77 -17.98 -8.52
CA ASN A 31 -11.34 -17.04 -9.49
C ASN A 31 -11.90 -17.83 -10.67
N GLN A 32 -13.17 -17.62 -11.01
CA GLN A 32 -13.75 -18.15 -12.24
C GLN A 32 -13.34 -17.24 -13.39
N ILE A 33 -12.74 -17.79 -14.43
CA ILE A 33 -12.40 -17.03 -15.63
C ILE A 33 -13.68 -16.68 -16.37
N PHE A 34 -13.94 -15.39 -16.54
CA PHE A 34 -15.05 -14.88 -17.30
C PHE A 34 -14.84 -15.18 -18.78
N SER A 35 -15.73 -15.99 -19.36
CA SER A 35 -15.60 -16.44 -20.76
C SER A 35 -16.20 -15.47 -21.77
N GLY A 36 -17.09 -14.60 -21.31
CA GLY A 36 -17.91 -13.75 -22.16
C GLY A 36 -19.00 -14.53 -22.90
N ASP A 37 -19.30 -15.75 -22.47
CA ASP A 37 -20.33 -16.58 -23.12
C ASP A 37 -21.70 -15.89 -23.08
N ARG A 38 -22.49 -16.08 -24.13
CA ARG A 38 -23.82 -15.46 -24.26
C ARG A 38 -24.79 -15.81 -23.13
N SER A 39 -24.57 -16.93 -22.45
CA SER A 39 -25.34 -17.36 -21.28
C SER A 39 -25.10 -16.49 -20.04
N GLU A 40 -23.97 -15.79 -19.98
CA GLU A 40 -23.61 -14.89 -18.89
C GLU A 40 -24.35 -13.54 -18.98
N TYR A 41 -24.91 -13.25 -20.14
CA TYR A 41 -25.69 -12.03 -20.44
C TYR A 41 -27.20 -12.32 -20.35
N SER A 42 -27.83 -12.04 -19.22
CA SER A 42 -29.24 -12.33 -19.04
C SER A 42 -29.96 -11.39 -18.07
N GLY A 43 -31.20 -11.03 -18.38
CA GLY A 43 -31.99 -10.12 -17.55
C GLY A 43 -31.27 -8.76 -17.44
N LYS A 44 -31.09 -8.28 -16.23
CA LYS A 44 -30.37 -7.03 -15.95
C LYS A 44 -28.95 -7.28 -15.41
N ARG A 45 -28.28 -8.34 -15.88
CA ARG A 45 -26.98 -8.73 -15.33
C ARG A 45 -26.04 -9.30 -16.39
N ILE A 46 -24.76 -9.01 -16.20
CA ILE A 46 -23.66 -9.76 -16.81
C ILE A 46 -22.99 -10.54 -15.66
N LEU A 47 -23.07 -11.85 -15.70
CA LEU A 47 -22.50 -12.72 -14.66
C LEU A 47 -21.01 -12.85 -14.90
N LEU A 48 -20.20 -12.33 -13.98
CA LEU A 48 -18.74 -12.37 -14.06
C LEU A 48 -18.13 -13.67 -13.46
N GLY A 49 -18.94 -14.41 -12.71
CA GLY A 49 -18.49 -15.63 -12.05
C GLY A 49 -18.01 -15.43 -10.62
N ILE A 50 -17.38 -16.46 -10.07
CA ILE A 50 -16.77 -16.39 -8.75
C ILE A 50 -15.47 -15.60 -8.86
N THR A 51 -15.26 -14.69 -7.93
CA THR A 51 -13.95 -14.09 -7.73
C THR A 51 -13.63 -14.00 -6.23
N GLY A 52 -12.48 -14.52 -5.84
CA GLY A 52 -11.88 -14.29 -4.53
C GLY A 52 -11.17 -12.95 -4.45
N ASP A 53 -10.96 -12.31 -5.60
CA ASP A 53 -10.40 -10.97 -5.73
C ASP A 53 -11.53 -9.95 -5.77
N ASP A 54 -11.56 -9.03 -4.81
CA ASP A 54 -12.57 -7.97 -4.73
C ASP A 54 -12.33 -6.83 -5.77
N ARG A 55 -11.27 -6.93 -6.59
CA ARG A 55 -10.81 -5.90 -7.54
C ARG A 55 -11.54 -5.91 -8.88
N VAL A 56 -12.84 -6.14 -8.90
CA VAL A 56 -13.65 -5.93 -10.11
C VAL A 56 -13.86 -4.42 -10.30
N GLU A 57 -13.31 -3.88 -11.36
CA GLU A 57 -13.46 -2.47 -11.74
C GLU A 57 -14.56 -2.31 -12.78
N LEU A 58 -15.39 -1.27 -12.65
CA LEU A 58 -16.39 -0.89 -13.62
C LEU A 58 -16.35 0.61 -13.85
N VAL A 59 -16.19 1.00 -15.10
CA VAL A 59 -16.25 2.40 -15.54
C VAL A 59 -17.34 2.55 -16.59
N LYS A 60 -18.15 3.59 -16.46
CA LYS A 60 -19.18 3.98 -17.43
C LYS A 60 -18.71 5.17 -18.23
N SER A 61 -19.01 5.20 -19.52
CA SER A 61 -18.83 6.42 -20.32
C SER A 61 -19.68 7.57 -19.76
N ALA A 62 -19.30 8.80 -20.05
CA ALA A 62 -19.95 10.00 -19.50
C ALA A 62 -21.47 10.04 -19.78
N GLY A 63 -21.91 9.57 -20.94
CA GLY A 63 -23.33 9.43 -21.30
C GLY A 63 -23.97 8.09 -20.86
N GLY A 64 -23.22 7.22 -20.19
CA GLY A 64 -23.69 5.91 -19.72
C GLY A 64 -23.97 4.90 -20.84
N LYS A 65 -23.48 5.14 -22.06
CA LYS A 65 -23.76 4.32 -23.24
C LYS A 65 -22.93 3.05 -23.29
N VAL A 66 -21.69 3.12 -22.81
CA VAL A 66 -20.72 2.02 -22.82
C VAL A 66 -20.25 1.74 -21.41
N LEU A 67 -20.12 0.45 -21.11
CA LEU A 67 -19.58 -0.05 -19.86
C LEU A 67 -18.23 -0.72 -20.15
N ALA A 68 -17.20 -0.35 -19.41
CA ALA A 68 -15.94 -1.09 -19.38
C ALA A 68 -15.77 -1.74 -18.00
N TYR A 69 -15.36 -2.98 -17.96
CA TYR A 69 -15.15 -3.70 -16.70
C TYR A 69 -13.94 -4.62 -16.80
N ARG A 70 -13.23 -4.69 -15.69
CA ARG A 70 -12.11 -5.58 -15.51
C ARG A 70 -12.52 -6.75 -14.62
N VAL A 71 -12.23 -7.94 -15.08
CA VAL A 71 -12.43 -9.18 -14.33
C VAL A 71 -11.30 -10.15 -14.62
N ASN A 72 -10.69 -10.73 -13.59
CA ASN A 72 -9.57 -11.67 -13.71
C ASN A 72 -8.42 -11.14 -14.60
N ARG A 73 -8.07 -9.86 -14.47
CA ARG A 73 -7.04 -9.15 -15.26
C ARG A 73 -7.40 -8.91 -16.73
N ASP A 74 -8.53 -9.44 -17.21
CA ASP A 74 -9.05 -9.21 -18.56
C ASP A 74 -9.93 -7.95 -18.60
N LEU A 75 -9.77 -7.15 -19.63
CA LEU A 75 -10.55 -5.95 -19.85
C LEU A 75 -11.64 -6.20 -20.89
N TRP A 76 -12.87 -5.90 -20.50
CA TRP A 76 -14.04 -6.06 -21.32
C TRP A 76 -14.80 -4.74 -21.50
N SER A 77 -15.50 -4.59 -22.63
CA SER A 77 -16.49 -3.54 -22.83
C SER A 77 -17.83 -4.12 -23.26
N TYR A 78 -18.89 -3.42 -22.91
CA TYR A 78 -20.25 -3.76 -23.30
C TYR A 78 -21.01 -2.51 -23.72
N ASP A 79 -21.53 -2.54 -24.96
CA ASP A 79 -22.46 -1.57 -25.52
C ASP A 79 -23.87 -2.17 -25.56
N PRO A 80 -24.81 -1.71 -24.71
CA PRO A 80 -26.17 -2.20 -24.66
C PRO A 80 -26.97 -1.91 -25.97
N ALA A 81 -26.76 -0.74 -26.58
CA ALA A 81 -27.48 -0.30 -27.76
C ALA A 81 -27.18 -1.19 -28.97
N ASP A 82 -25.87 -1.45 -29.17
CA ASP A 82 -25.39 -2.32 -30.24
C ASP A 82 -25.37 -3.80 -29.87
N ARG A 83 -25.65 -4.14 -28.60
CA ARG A 83 -25.54 -5.51 -28.06
C ARG A 83 -24.18 -6.12 -28.39
N ARG A 84 -23.17 -5.34 -28.18
CA ARG A 84 -21.80 -5.69 -28.51
C ARG A 84 -20.98 -5.84 -27.23
N ALA A 85 -20.38 -7.00 -27.04
CA ALA A 85 -19.37 -7.24 -25.99
C ALA A 85 -18.01 -7.44 -26.66
N VAL A 86 -16.98 -6.85 -26.07
CA VAL A 86 -15.61 -6.95 -26.60
C VAL A 86 -14.67 -7.32 -25.47
N LYS A 87 -13.89 -8.40 -25.65
CA LYS A 87 -12.72 -8.67 -24.82
C LYS A 87 -11.60 -7.75 -25.33
N VAL A 88 -11.53 -6.53 -24.75
CA VAL A 88 -10.65 -5.45 -25.25
C VAL A 88 -9.19 -5.83 -25.08
N PHE A 89 -8.84 -6.41 -23.93
CA PHE A 89 -7.49 -6.86 -23.65
C PHE A 89 -7.48 -8.13 -22.79
N SER A 90 -6.59 -9.04 -23.13
CA SER A 90 -6.24 -10.24 -22.37
C SER A 90 -4.90 -10.78 -22.83
N PHE A 91 -4.05 -11.23 -21.90
CA PHE A 91 -2.89 -12.05 -22.27
C PHE A 91 -3.26 -13.52 -22.49
N ARG A 92 -4.48 -13.94 -22.11
CA ARG A 92 -4.96 -15.30 -22.34
C ARG A 92 -5.29 -15.51 -23.81
N ASP A 93 -4.86 -16.65 -24.32
CA ASP A 93 -5.18 -17.10 -25.67
C ASP A 93 -6.33 -18.12 -25.62
N ASP A 94 -7.21 -18.13 -26.58
CA ASP A 94 -8.37 -19.03 -26.62
C ASP A 94 -7.95 -20.52 -26.73
N ASP A 95 -6.74 -20.79 -27.22
CA ASP A 95 -6.16 -22.14 -27.33
C ASP A 95 -5.18 -22.51 -26.19
N SER A 96 -5.30 -21.87 -25.04
CA SER A 96 -4.29 -21.68 -24.02
C SER A 96 -3.81 -22.94 -23.28
N ALA A 97 -3.01 -23.77 -23.93
CA ALA A 97 -2.06 -24.65 -23.26
C ALA A 97 -0.74 -23.92 -22.87
N ASP A 98 -0.61 -22.64 -23.21
CA ASP A 98 0.59 -21.83 -22.98
C ASP A 98 0.58 -21.28 -21.56
N VAL A 99 1.56 -21.71 -20.75
CA VAL A 99 1.73 -21.25 -19.34
C VAL A 99 1.91 -19.73 -19.21
N ARG A 100 2.43 -19.05 -20.25
CA ARG A 100 2.57 -17.59 -20.26
C ARG A 100 1.24 -16.88 -20.14
N SER A 101 0.19 -17.46 -20.70
CA SER A 101 -1.18 -16.89 -20.64
C SER A 101 -1.73 -16.82 -19.22
N ASN A 102 -1.24 -17.70 -18.35
CA ASN A 102 -1.75 -17.85 -16.98
C ASN A 102 -0.86 -17.20 -15.93
N TYR A 103 0.26 -16.57 -16.34
CA TYR A 103 1.10 -15.87 -15.38
C TYR A 103 0.38 -14.62 -14.86
N ASP A 104 0.24 -14.50 -13.56
CA ASP A 104 -0.71 -13.62 -12.88
C ASP A 104 -0.11 -12.29 -12.36
N HIS A 105 1.20 -12.06 -12.57
CA HIS A 105 1.87 -10.84 -12.10
C HIS A 105 1.68 -9.66 -13.06
N HIS A 106 0.44 -9.43 -13.47
CA HIS A 106 0.02 -8.25 -14.25
C HIS A 106 -1.44 -7.93 -13.95
N ASP A 107 -1.84 -6.70 -14.24
CA ASP A 107 -3.25 -6.32 -14.22
C ASP A 107 -3.52 -5.20 -15.24
N THR A 108 -4.80 -4.84 -15.38
CA THR A 108 -5.25 -3.74 -16.24
C THR A 108 -5.91 -2.66 -15.42
N ARG A 109 -5.87 -1.41 -15.90
CA ARG A 109 -6.54 -0.26 -15.27
C ARG A 109 -7.18 0.61 -16.31
N ILE A 110 -8.48 0.89 -16.14
CA ILE A 110 -9.25 1.72 -17.06
C ILE A 110 -8.94 3.19 -16.74
N LEU A 111 -8.54 3.97 -17.73
CA LEU A 111 -8.28 5.41 -17.59
C LEU A 111 -9.50 6.23 -18.05
N SER A 112 -10.04 5.92 -19.23
CA SER A 112 -11.22 6.61 -19.77
C SER A 112 -12.03 5.69 -20.66
N VAL A 113 -13.33 5.96 -20.75
CA VAL A 113 -14.27 5.30 -21.64
C VAL A 113 -15.16 6.36 -22.29
N GLU A 114 -15.17 6.42 -23.61
CA GLU A 114 -15.96 7.36 -24.38
C GLU A 114 -17.33 6.75 -24.79
N ASP A 115 -18.29 7.63 -25.14
CA ASP A 115 -19.65 7.22 -25.51
C ASP A 115 -19.72 6.45 -26.84
N ASP A 116 -18.71 6.53 -27.68
CA ASP A 116 -18.55 5.77 -28.92
C ASP A 116 -17.84 4.43 -28.72
N GLY A 117 -17.35 4.16 -27.49
CA GLY A 117 -16.69 2.95 -27.09
C GLY A 117 -15.16 3.00 -27.18
N ASP A 118 -14.58 4.12 -27.59
CA ASP A 118 -13.14 4.32 -27.53
C ASP A 118 -12.70 4.36 -26.05
N MET A 119 -11.48 3.90 -25.77
CA MET A 119 -11.04 3.65 -24.42
C MET A 119 -9.53 3.79 -24.28
N ASP A 120 -9.06 4.46 -23.23
CA ASP A 120 -7.67 4.44 -22.79
C ASP A 120 -7.53 3.58 -21.53
N PHE A 121 -6.49 2.77 -21.47
CA PHE A 121 -6.22 1.91 -20.32
C PHE A 121 -4.74 1.59 -20.19
N LEU A 122 -4.35 1.14 -19.00
CA LEU A 122 -3.02 0.62 -18.70
C LEU A 122 -3.04 -0.90 -18.61
N VAL A 123 -1.95 -1.52 -19.02
CA VAL A 123 -1.54 -2.87 -18.62
C VAL A 123 -0.24 -2.70 -17.84
N TYR A 124 -0.18 -3.21 -16.63
CA TYR A 124 0.98 -3.02 -15.76
C TYR A 124 1.41 -4.32 -15.09
N GLY A 125 2.69 -4.41 -14.76
CA GLY A 125 3.34 -5.59 -14.22
C GLY A 125 4.16 -6.32 -15.28
N TYR A 126 4.21 -7.64 -15.19
CA TYR A 126 4.96 -8.48 -16.11
C TYR A 126 4.21 -8.65 -17.43
N MET A 127 4.88 -8.32 -18.53
CA MET A 127 4.31 -8.46 -19.88
C MET A 127 4.44 -9.90 -20.35
N ASN A 128 3.33 -10.66 -20.26
CA ASN A 128 3.31 -12.08 -20.61
C ASN A 128 3.55 -12.31 -22.10
N ARG A 129 3.13 -11.36 -22.93
CA ARG A 129 3.18 -11.43 -24.40
C ARG A 129 3.35 -10.04 -25.00
N GLY A 130 3.63 -9.99 -26.28
CA GLY A 130 3.67 -8.76 -27.06
C GLY A 130 5.09 -8.23 -27.25
N ASN A 131 5.18 -6.93 -27.53
CA ASN A 131 6.44 -6.28 -27.87
C ASN A 131 7.42 -6.20 -26.70
N HIS A 132 6.90 -6.21 -25.47
CA HIS A 132 7.65 -6.12 -24.21
C HIS A 132 7.63 -7.42 -23.40
N GLU A 133 7.40 -8.57 -24.07
CA GLU A 133 7.37 -9.88 -23.40
C GLU A 133 8.63 -10.09 -22.54
N GLY A 134 8.41 -10.40 -21.26
CA GLY A 134 9.50 -10.64 -20.30
C GLY A 134 9.96 -9.41 -19.52
N GLU A 135 9.45 -8.21 -19.82
CA GLU A 135 9.73 -6.99 -19.07
C GLU A 135 8.64 -6.70 -18.03
N ASN A 136 9.00 -6.07 -16.93
CA ASN A 136 8.06 -5.41 -16.04
C ASN A 136 7.89 -3.95 -16.45
N GLY A 137 6.68 -3.44 -16.38
CA GLY A 137 6.43 -2.03 -16.69
C GLY A 137 4.97 -1.67 -16.78
N ILE A 138 4.71 -0.50 -17.36
CA ILE A 138 3.39 0.06 -17.60
C ILE A 138 3.25 0.30 -19.10
N ALA A 139 2.36 -0.42 -19.77
CA ALA A 139 2.02 -0.20 -21.16
C ALA A 139 0.69 0.57 -21.26
N GLY A 140 0.69 1.69 -21.94
CA GLY A 140 -0.51 2.47 -22.21
C GLY A 140 -1.10 2.12 -23.55
N TYR A 141 -2.40 1.76 -23.55
CA TYR A 141 -3.13 1.36 -24.74
C TYR A 141 -4.31 2.29 -25.02
N HIS A 142 -4.58 2.45 -26.30
CA HIS A 142 -5.82 3.02 -26.81
C HIS A 142 -6.59 1.97 -27.62
N TYR A 143 -7.87 1.81 -27.31
CA TYR A 143 -8.78 0.98 -28.08
C TYR A 143 -9.72 1.85 -28.91
N THR A 144 -9.74 1.67 -30.23
CA THR A 144 -10.66 2.33 -31.15
C THR A 144 -11.83 1.37 -31.48
N ALA A 145 -12.99 1.67 -30.97
CA ALA A 145 -14.17 0.81 -31.06
C ALA A 145 -14.69 0.64 -32.51
N SER A 146 -14.67 1.71 -33.31
CA SER A 146 -15.09 1.71 -34.72
C SER A 146 -14.24 0.80 -35.61
N GLU A 147 -12.94 0.72 -35.33
CA GLU A 147 -11.99 -0.14 -36.05
C GLU A 147 -11.82 -1.52 -35.41
N ASN A 148 -12.24 -1.67 -34.17
CA ASN A 148 -11.96 -2.82 -33.31
C ASN A 148 -10.48 -3.15 -33.29
N ALA A 149 -9.67 -2.14 -32.95
CA ALA A 149 -8.22 -2.18 -32.99
C ALA A 149 -7.62 -1.61 -31.69
N LEU A 150 -6.50 -2.18 -31.28
CA LEU A 150 -5.67 -1.69 -30.20
C LEU A 150 -4.42 -1.01 -30.74
N GLU A 151 -4.01 0.05 -30.09
CA GLU A 151 -2.73 0.73 -30.31
C GLU A 151 -2.02 0.87 -28.97
N GLU A 152 -0.81 0.31 -28.87
CA GLU A 152 0.10 0.61 -27.78
C GLU A 152 0.74 1.96 -28.04
N ARG A 153 0.61 2.89 -27.08
CA ARG A 153 1.07 4.27 -27.25
C ARG A 153 2.39 4.54 -26.56
N TYR A 154 2.67 3.85 -25.48
CA TYR A 154 3.93 3.98 -24.74
C TYR A 154 4.16 2.77 -23.84
N PHE A 155 5.42 2.60 -23.47
CA PHE A 155 5.85 1.67 -22.44
C PHE A 155 6.80 2.34 -21.46
N ILE A 156 6.53 2.20 -20.17
CA ILE A 156 7.34 2.70 -19.07
C ILE A 156 7.95 1.48 -18.37
N PRO A 157 9.27 1.23 -18.45
CA PRO A 157 9.89 0.11 -17.77
C PRO A 157 9.90 0.33 -16.26
N TYR A 158 9.79 -0.77 -15.51
CA TYR A 158 9.83 -0.77 -14.06
C TYR A 158 10.74 -1.89 -13.56
N SER A 159 11.62 -1.60 -12.59
CA SER A 159 12.68 -2.52 -12.16
C SER A 159 12.31 -3.39 -10.96
N ASP A 160 11.32 -2.99 -10.19
CA ASP A 160 10.93 -3.67 -8.97
C ASP A 160 9.79 -4.68 -9.18
N SER A 161 9.18 -5.17 -8.09
CA SER A 161 8.16 -6.20 -8.18
C SER A 161 6.82 -5.68 -8.70
N TYR A 162 6.00 -6.59 -9.23
CA TYR A 162 4.63 -6.29 -9.64
C TYR A 162 3.80 -5.73 -8.49
N GLU A 163 3.93 -6.31 -7.28
CA GLU A 163 3.14 -5.91 -6.11
C GLU A 163 3.48 -4.49 -5.67
N GLN A 164 4.74 -4.06 -5.79
CA GLN A 164 5.14 -2.67 -5.53
C GLN A 164 4.54 -1.72 -6.57
N LEU A 165 4.63 -2.08 -7.84
CA LEU A 165 4.04 -1.28 -8.92
C LEU A 165 2.52 -1.16 -8.77
N GLU A 166 1.84 -2.25 -8.42
CA GLU A 166 0.40 -2.26 -8.16
C GLU A 166 0.05 -1.31 -7.01
N ALA A 167 0.77 -1.43 -5.87
CA ALA A 167 0.57 -0.57 -4.71
C ALA A 167 0.82 0.91 -5.04
N ASP A 168 1.82 1.22 -5.84
CA ASP A 168 2.12 2.57 -6.29
C ASP A 168 1.01 3.15 -7.17
N LEU A 169 0.58 2.40 -8.18
CA LEU A 169 -0.49 2.82 -9.09
C LEU A 169 -1.85 2.94 -8.38
N ASP A 170 -2.08 2.16 -7.33
CA ASP A 170 -3.28 2.28 -6.49
C ASP A 170 -3.31 3.58 -5.69
N ARG A 171 -2.15 4.11 -5.31
CA ARG A 171 -2.06 5.42 -4.66
C ARG A 171 -2.52 6.53 -5.60
N LEU A 172 -1.96 6.59 -6.81
CA LEU A 172 -2.38 7.56 -7.81
C LEU A 172 -2.22 7.01 -9.22
N THR A 173 -3.33 6.93 -9.93
CA THR A 173 -3.45 6.83 -11.39
C THR A 173 -4.63 7.69 -11.79
N CYS A 174 -4.40 8.74 -12.56
CA CYS A 174 -5.44 9.66 -12.99
C CYS A 174 -5.11 10.20 -14.38
N GLN A 175 -6.05 10.06 -15.33
CA GLN A 175 -5.99 10.74 -16.62
C GLN A 175 -6.98 11.89 -16.61
N THR A 176 -6.52 13.09 -16.98
CA THR A 176 -7.36 14.29 -17.06
C THR A 176 -8.03 14.38 -18.43
N ALA A 177 -9.12 15.16 -18.50
CA ALA A 177 -9.77 15.48 -19.78
C ALA A 177 -8.84 16.22 -20.74
N GLY A 178 -7.84 16.94 -20.23
CA GLY A 178 -6.82 17.64 -21.02
C GLY A 178 -5.73 16.72 -21.59
N GLY A 179 -5.74 15.42 -21.30
CA GLY A 179 -4.76 14.46 -21.80
C GLY A 179 -3.48 14.37 -20.96
N MET A 180 -3.50 14.83 -19.71
CA MET A 180 -2.42 14.58 -18.76
C MET A 180 -2.68 13.28 -18.01
N LEU A 181 -1.69 12.41 -17.95
CA LEU A 181 -1.68 11.21 -17.10
C LEU A 181 -0.80 11.46 -15.88
N TYR A 182 -1.37 11.31 -14.70
CA TYR A 182 -0.63 11.37 -13.43
C TYR A 182 -0.49 9.98 -12.84
N LEU A 183 0.75 9.63 -12.48
CA LEU A 183 1.09 8.34 -11.86
C LEU A 183 1.95 8.59 -10.62
N TYR A 184 1.66 7.84 -9.55
CA TYR A 184 2.63 7.66 -8.47
C TYR A 184 3.45 6.42 -8.77
N VAL A 185 4.77 6.55 -8.84
CA VAL A 185 5.72 5.47 -9.10
C VAL A 185 7.01 5.77 -8.33
N ASP A 186 7.49 4.81 -7.56
CA ASP A 186 8.78 4.88 -6.88
C ASP A 186 9.01 6.22 -6.15
N HIS A 187 8.13 6.53 -5.20
CA HIS A 187 8.16 7.74 -4.34
C HIS A 187 8.06 9.08 -5.06
N ALA A 188 7.60 9.08 -6.30
CA ALA A 188 7.40 10.31 -7.07
C ALA A 188 6.06 10.34 -7.80
N ILE A 189 5.50 11.52 -7.97
CA ILE A 189 4.35 11.77 -8.83
C ILE A 189 4.85 12.33 -10.15
N TYR A 190 4.52 11.63 -11.21
CA TYR A 190 4.83 12.03 -12.57
C TYR A 190 3.59 12.54 -13.29
N GLY A 191 3.73 13.63 -14.04
CA GLY A 191 2.78 14.08 -15.04
C GLY A 191 3.30 13.76 -16.43
N ILE A 192 2.50 13.08 -17.24
CA ILE A 192 2.85 12.68 -18.62
C ILE A 192 1.82 13.32 -19.55
N ASP A 193 2.26 14.20 -20.45
CA ASP A 193 1.41 14.71 -21.52
C ASP A 193 1.24 13.63 -22.59
N MET A 194 0.03 13.13 -22.73
CA MET A 194 -0.30 12.05 -23.64
C MET A 194 -0.20 12.42 -25.12
N ASN A 195 -0.17 13.72 -25.43
CA ASN A 195 -0.05 14.22 -26.80
C ASN A 195 1.43 14.37 -27.21
N SER A 196 2.23 15.05 -26.38
CA SER A 196 3.65 15.31 -26.66
C SER A 196 4.58 14.16 -26.21
N ARG A 197 4.13 13.27 -25.34
CA ARG A 197 4.90 12.21 -24.67
C ARG A 197 6.00 12.75 -23.73
N GLU A 198 5.96 14.05 -23.44
CA GLU A 198 6.84 14.64 -22.44
C GLU A 198 6.37 14.27 -21.04
N ASN A 199 7.31 14.00 -20.15
CA ASN A 199 7.03 13.74 -18.74
C ASN A 199 7.76 14.74 -17.85
N MET A 200 7.14 15.03 -16.70
CA MET A 200 7.70 15.89 -15.66
C MET A 200 7.48 15.26 -14.29
N VAL A 201 8.38 15.55 -13.38
CA VAL A 201 8.19 15.23 -11.96
C VAL A 201 7.36 16.35 -11.34
N VAL A 202 6.21 15.98 -10.77
CA VAL A 202 5.32 16.91 -10.05
C VAL A 202 5.78 17.06 -8.61
N ALA A 203 6.05 15.93 -7.96
CA ALA A 203 6.61 15.85 -6.61
C ALA A 203 7.47 14.61 -6.50
N ASP A 204 8.56 14.67 -5.75
CA ASP A 204 9.43 13.52 -5.46
C ASP A 204 9.75 13.41 -3.97
N SER A 205 10.47 12.36 -3.59
CA SER A 205 10.86 12.09 -2.20
C SER A 205 9.66 11.95 -1.25
N LEU A 206 8.57 11.38 -1.76
CA LEU A 206 7.31 11.22 -1.05
C LEU A 206 7.34 9.96 -0.17
N ALA A 207 7.66 10.12 1.10
CA ALA A 207 7.55 9.06 2.08
C ALA A 207 6.10 8.82 2.52
N GLU A 208 5.84 7.69 3.15
CA GLU A 208 4.53 7.39 3.76
C GLU A 208 4.14 8.49 4.76
N GLY A 209 2.89 8.96 4.68
CA GLY A 209 2.37 10.03 5.54
C GLY A 209 2.78 11.46 5.14
N THR A 210 3.58 11.64 4.08
CA THR A 210 3.94 12.98 3.59
C THR A 210 3.10 13.47 2.42
N PHE A 211 2.24 12.61 1.87
CA PHE A 211 1.32 12.98 0.80
C PHE A 211 -0.05 12.31 0.96
N ALA A 212 -1.03 12.86 0.31
CA ALA A 212 -2.39 12.35 0.26
C ALA A 212 -3.02 12.58 -1.11
N VAL A 213 -3.99 11.75 -1.45
CA VAL A 213 -4.75 11.83 -2.69
C VAL A 213 -6.24 11.85 -2.34
N SER A 214 -7.03 12.72 -2.98
CA SER A 214 -8.49 12.74 -2.80
C SER A 214 -9.14 11.46 -3.32
N SER A 215 -10.32 11.11 -2.79
CA SER A 215 -11.02 9.87 -3.17
C SER A 215 -11.39 9.82 -4.66
N ASP A 216 -11.64 10.97 -5.29
CA ASP A 216 -11.92 11.09 -6.72
C ASP A 216 -10.63 11.10 -7.59
N LYS A 217 -9.44 10.97 -6.97
CA LYS A 217 -8.12 11.00 -7.62
C LYS A 217 -7.83 12.29 -8.42
N LYS A 218 -8.54 13.39 -8.14
CA LYS A 218 -8.39 14.66 -8.85
C LYS A 218 -7.56 15.71 -8.13
N ARG A 219 -7.22 15.45 -6.86
CA ARG A 219 -6.40 16.33 -6.04
C ARG A 219 -5.35 15.56 -5.30
N ILE A 220 -4.20 16.18 -5.19
CA ILE A 220 -3.07 15.69 -4.40
C ILE A 220 -2.60 16.79 -3.46
N ALA A 221 -2.15 16.36 -2.29
CA ALA A 221 -1.44 17.24 -1.37
C ALA A 221 -0.17 16.55 -0.91
N TRP A 222 0.92 17.30 -0.79
CA TRP A 222 2.18 16.78 -0.27
C TRP A 222 2.93 17.83 0.51
N GLN A 223 3.74 17.41 1.46
CA GLN A 223 4.59 18.28 2.24
C GLN A 223 6.05 18.12 1.84
N GLU A 224 6.81 19.22 1.92
CA GLU A 224 8.27 19.19 1.72
C GLU A 224 8.96 18.74 3.02
N GLY A 225 9.96 17.86 2.90
CA GLY A 225 10.72 17.36 4.04
C GLY A 225 10.17 16.08 4.65
N THR A 226 10.36 15.91 5.96
CA THR A 226 9.96 14.68 6.67
C THR A 226 8.52 14.75 7.18
N ILE A 227 8.01 13.64 7.74
CA ILE A 227 6.67 13.60 8.35
C ILE A 227 6.52 14.61 9.51
N TYR A 228 7.59 14.96 10.21
CA TYR A 228 7.55 15.85 11.37
C TYR A 228 8.10 17.25 11.10
N GLU A 229 8.96 17.41 10.10
CA GLU A 229 9.65 18.65 9.84
C GLU A 229 9.34 19.15 8.43
N SER A 230 8.21 19.84 8.29
CA SER A 230 7.80 20.45 7.03
C SER A 230 7.28 21.86 7.23
N GLY A 231 7.90 22.82 6.57
CA GLY A 231 7.46 24.21 6.55
C GLY A 231 6.46 24.54 5.44
N VAL A 232 6.31 23.65 4.45
CA VAL A 232 5.50 23.89 3.25
C VAL A 232 4.68 22.65 2.91
N LEU A 233 3.40 22.87 2.63
CA LEU A 233 2.48 21.90 2.11
C LEU A 233 1.88 22.42 0.80
N HIS A 234 1.85 21.58 -0.20
CA HIS A 234 1.27 21.82 -1.51
C HIS A 234 -0.11 21.20 -1.63
N LEU A 235 -1.01 21.89 -2.32
CA LEU A 235 -2.31 21.37 -2.77
C LEU A 235 -2.43 21.61 -4.27
N MET A 236 -2.51 20.55 -5.05
CA MET A 236 -2.63 20.62 -6.51
C MET A 236 -3.93 20.02 -6.99
N ASP A 237 -4.62 20.74 -7.86
CA ASP A 237 -5.73 20.22 -8.66
C ASP A 237 -5.14 19.64 -9.96
N LEU A 238 -5.33 18.33 -10.17
CA LEU A 238 -4.74 17.62 -11.30
C LEU A 238 -5.42 17.96 -12.63
N GLU A 239 -6.70 18.35 -12.60
CA GLU A 239 -7.43 18.68 -13.82
C GLU A 239 -6.96 20.01 -14.42
N THR A 240 -6.66 20.98 -13.56
CA THR A 240 -6.23 22.33 -13.97
C THR A 240 -4.71 22.50 -13.95
N GLY A 241 -4.00 21.66 -13.22
CA GLY A 241 -2.56 21.80 -12.94
C GLY A 241 -2.24 22.92 -11.95
N GLU A 242 -3.24 23.54 -11.32
CA GLU A 242 -3.03 24.62 -10.36
C GLU A 242 -2.46 24.06 -9.05
N ASN A 243 -1.28 24.56 -8.65
CA ASN A 243 -0.63 24.22 -7.39
C ASN A 243 -0.65 25.43 -6.45
N ARG A 244 -1.09 25.21 -5.22
CA ARG A 244 -1.16 26.21 -4.15
C ARG A 244 -0.38 25.73 -2.94
N GLU A 245 0.19 26.68 -2.19
CA GLU A 245 1.04 26.38 -1.05
C GLU A 245 0.43 26.88 0.26
N ILE A 246 0.59 26.09 1.31
CA ILE A 246 0.38 26.46 2.70
C ILE A 246 1.73 26.50 3.37
N ARG A 247 2.09 27.67 3.92
CA ARG A 247 3.36 27.86 4.62
C ARG A 247 3.15 27.98 6.12
N ALA A 248 3.92 27.22 6.89
CA ALA A 248 3.95 27.35 8.34
C ALA A 248 4.62 28.66 8.77
N GLY A 249 4.28 29.15 9.96
CA GLY A 249 4.97 30.25 10.59
C GLY A 249 6.36 29.87 11.15
N ASP A 250 7.10 30.86 11.64
CA ASP A 250 8.40 30.61 12.28
C ASP A 250 8.24 29.68 13.50
N GLY A 251 8.98 28.57 13.52
CA GLY A 251 8.89 27.56 14.58
C GLY A 251 7.66 26.67 14.53
N GLU A 252 6.94 26.67 13.43
CA GLU A 252 5.79 25.80 13.18
C GLU A 252 6.04 24.87 12.01
N TYR A 253 5.30 23.76 11.99
CA TYR A 253 5.31 22.76 10.94
C TYR A 253 3.90 22.41 10.48
N VAL A 254 3.78 22.04 9.21
CA VAL A 254 2.54 21.52 8.61
C VAL A 254 2.64 20.01 8.44
N ARG A 255 1.51 19.31 8.55
CA ARG A 255 1.42 17.87 8.30
C ARG A 255 0.25 17.57 7.37
N THR A 256 0.53 16.83 6.30
CA THR A 256 -0.49 16.28 5.42
C THR A 256 -1.18 15.13 6.13
N LEU A 257 -2.52 15.14 6.21
CA LEU A 257 -3.28 14.10 6.94
C LEU A 257 -4.24 13.32 6.04
N GLY A 258 -4.78 13.94 5.00
CA GLY A 258 -5.69 13.27 4.09
C GLY A 258 -6.72 14.22 3.45
N PHE A 259 -7.75 13.61 2.88
CA PHE A 259 -8.88 14.35 2.31
C PHE A 259 -10.20 13.80 2.85
N VAL A 260 -11.14 14.70 3.15
CA VAL A 260 -12.55 14.36 3.33
C VAL A 260 -13.29 14.80 2.06
N GLY A 261 -13.70 13.83 1.25
CA GLY A 261 -14.20 14.14 -0.07
C GLY A 261 -13.13 14.86 -0.91
N ARG A 262 -13.33 16.16 -1.14
CA ARG A 262 -12.42 17.01 -1.91
C ARG A 262 -11.64 18.00 -1.06
N ASP A 263 -11.93 18.09 0.24
CA ASP A 263 -11.34 19.06 1.15
C ASP A 263 -10.10 18.48 1.83
N LEU A 264 -9.01 19.27 1.81
CA LEU A 264 -7.75 18.86 2.41
C LEU A 264 -7.80 19.00 3.93
N VAL A 265 -7.41 17.94 4.61
CA VAL A 265 -7.19 17.90 6.06
C VAL A 265 -5.69 17.97 6.33
N TYR A 266 -5.27 18.97 7.09
CA TYR A 266 -3.87 19.11 7.49
C TYR A 266 -3.74 19.54 8.96
N GLY A 267 -2.59 19.22 9.53
CA GLY A 267 -2.26 19.55 10.91
C GLY A 267 -1.24 20.67 11.03
N MET A 268 -1.30 21.38 12.16
CA MET A 268 -0.29 22.36 12.56
C MET A 268 0.38 21.92 13.86
N ALA A 269 1.69 21.89 13.88
CA ALA A 269 2.50 21.54 15.03
C ALA A 269 3.52 22.64 15.32
N ARG A 270 4.04 22.70 16.58
CA ARG A 270 5.15 23.58 16.93
C ARG A 270 6.42 22.76 17.14
N ALA A 271 7.53 23.24 16.66
CA ALA A 271 8.84 22.58 16.82
C ALA A 271 9.16 22.22 18.30
N ASP A 272 8.72 23.09 19.24
CA ASP A 272 8.93 22.90 20.68
C ASP A 272 7.98 21.88 21.32
N ASP A 273 7.00 21.36 20.57
CA ASP A 273 6.03 20.39 21.06
C ASP A 273 6.44 18.93 20.74
N ILE A 274 7.70 18.72 20.46
CA ILE A 274 8.26 17.38 20.21
C ILE A 274 8.01 16.45 21.42
N TRP A 275 7.53 15.26 21.13
CA TRP A 275 7.37 14.19 22.12
C TRP A 275 8.58 13.26 22.07
N LEU A 276 9.29 13.18 23.19
CA LEU A 276 10.45 12.30 23.29
C LEU A 276 10.19 11.15 24.26
N VAL A 277 10.61 9.96 23.88
CA VAL A 277 10.64 8.80 24.75
C VAL A 277 12.03 8.17 24.67
N ASN A 278 12.69 8.02 25.82
CA ASN A 278 14.08 7.55 25.93
C ASN A 278 15.05 8.35 25.02
N GLY A 279 14.82 9.67 24.86
CA GLY A 279 15.65 10.55 24.05
C GLY A 279 15.42 10.48 22.54
N ARG A 280 14.46 9.68 22.09
CA ARG A 280 14.08 9.53 20.68
C ARG A 280 12.76 10.24 20.40
N THR A 281 12.60 10.74 19.19
CA THR A 281 11.31 11.31 18.73
C THR A 281 10.26 10.21 18.66
N GLU A 282 9.21 10.37 19.44
CA GLU A 282 8.02 9.54 19.38
C GLU A 282 7.01 10.10 18.40
N ASN A 283 6.80 11.40 18.48
CA ASN A 283 5.81 12.12 17.69
C ASN A 283 6.11 13.63 17.74
N LEU A 284 5.47 14.37 16.85
CA LEU A 284 5.30 15.82 16.95
C LEU A 284 3.79 16.11 17.02
N PRO A 285 3.19 16.16 18.22
CA PRO A 285 1.77 16.34 18.36
C PRO A 285 1.31 17.70 17.84
N MET A 286 0.23 17.68 17.08
CA MET A 286 -0.36 18.86 16.46
C MET A 286 -1.24 19.61 17.45
N TYR A 287 -1.17 20.92 17.47
CA TYR A 287 -2.04 21.76 18.29
C TYR A 287 -3.36 22.10 17.60
N SER A 288 -3.40 22.00 16.27
CA SER A 288 -4.59 22.32 15.47
C SER A 288 -4.71 21.37 14.27
N ILE A 289 -5.94 21.00 13.91
CA ILE A 289 -6.31 20.35 12.65
C ILE A 289 -7.16 21.34 11.87
N ARG A 290 -6.89 21.50 10.57
CA ARG A 290 -7.60 22.41 9.70
C ARG A 290 -8.12 21.69 8.47
N ILE A 291 -9.29 22.09 8.00
CA ILE A 291 -9.94 21.60 6.79
C ILE A 291 -10.13 22.77 5.86
N ILE A 292 -9.60 22.67 4.66
CA ILE A 292 -9.70 23.69 3.63
C ILE A 292 -10.29 23.13 2.33
N ASN A 293 -11.08 23.96 1.67
CA ASN A 293 -11.64 23.64 0.36
C ASN A 293 -10.64 23.97 -0.79
N ASP A 294 -11.08 23.77 -2.02
CA ASP A 294 -10.31 24.04 -3.25
C ASP A 294 -9.92 25.50 -3.44
N GLN A 295 -10.61 26.41 -2.79
CA GLN A 295 -10.31 27.85 -2.86
C GLN A 295 -9.38 28.31 -1.72
N MET A 296 -8.79 27.38 -0.96
CA MET A 296 -7.97 27.63 0.23
C MET A 296 -8.74 28.32 1.36
N GLN A 297 -10.06 28.18 1.38
CA GLN A 297 -10.89 28.73 2.46
C GLN A 297 -10.99 27.69 3.57
N GLU A 298 -10.75 28.13 4.80
CA GLU A 298 -10.92 27.29 5.98
C GLU A 298 -12.41 27.03 6.22
N GLU A 299 -12.82 25.77 6.09
CA GLU A 299 -14.17 25.31 6.34
C GLU A 299 -14.36 25.01 7.84
N THR A 300 -13.33 24.43 8.45
CA THR A 300 -13.37 24.02 9.85
C THR A 300 -11.96 23.99 10.42
N SER A 301 -11.83 24.37 11.69
CA SER A 301 -10.63 24.14 12.47
C SER A 301 -10.95 23.51 13.82
N TYR A 302 -10.07 22.61 14.25
CA TYR A 302 -10.13 21.97 15.56
C TYR A 302 -8.91 22.37 16.37
N GLU A 303 -9.15 23.10 17.44
CA GLU A 303 -8.14 23.50 18.42
C GLU A 303 -8.78 23.47 19.82
N LYS A 304 -8.19 22.77 20.77
CA LYS A 304 -8.66 22.71 22.16
C LYS A 304 -7.53 22.94 23.14
N ASN A 305 -7.69 23.92 23.98
CA ASN A 305 -6.70 24.28 25.01
C ASN A 305 -6.30 23.07 25.87
N GLY A 306 -5.00 22.83 25.97
CA GLY A 306 -4.42 21.76 26.78
C GLY A 306 -4.42 20.38 26.11
N TYR A 307 -5.01 20.24 24.92
CA TYR A 307 -5.02 19.02 24.14
C TYR A 307 -4.18 19.18 22.88
N TYR A 308 -3.49 18.11 22.54
CA TYR A 308 -2.75 17.96 21.28
C TYR A 308 -3.25 16.71 20.57
N ILE A 309 -2.96 16.60 19.31
CA ILE A 309 -3.35 15.47 18.45
C ILE A 309 -2.08 14.73 18.02
N SER A 310 -1.95 13.48 18.45
CA SER A 310 -0.80 12.64 18.10
C SER A 310 -1.01 11.89 16.80
N GLU A 311 -2.25 11.49 16.50
CA GLU A 311 -2.59 10.71 15.32
C GLU A 311 -3.97 11.11 14.79
N VAL A 312 -4.12 11.05 13.48
CA VAL A 312 -5.36 11.36 12.77
C VAL A 312 -5.64 10.27 11.76
N THR A 313 -6.85 9.74 11.80
CA THR A 313 -7.37 8.85 10.75
C THR A 313 -8.53 9.55 10.06
N VAL A 314 -8.45 9.68 8.74
CA VAL A 314 -9.47 10.34 7.93
C VAL A 314 -10.28 9.28 7.19
N ASP A 315 -11.58 9.22 7.48
CA ASP A 315 -12.56 8.40 6.76
C ASP A 315 -13.38 9.30 5.82
N GLU A 316 -14.24 8.69 5.00
CA GLU A 316 -15.07 9.42 4.03
C GLU A 316 -15.89 10.58 4.62
N SER A 317 -16.32 10.49 5.88
CA SER A 317 -17.16 11.49 6.54
C SER A 317 -16.71 11.88 7.95
N ARG A 318 -15.61 11.31 8.44
CA ARG A 318 -15.14 11.49 9.80
C ARG A 318 -13.65 11.62 9.87
N ILE A 319 -13.20 12.42 10.83
CA ILE A 319 -11.79 12.53 11.17
C ILE A 319 -11.66 12.12 12.64
N HIS A 320 -11.01 10.99 12.87
CA HIS A 320 -10.75 10.47 14.21
C HIS A 320 -9.45 11.05 14.74
N LEU A 321 -9.49 11.58 15.95
CA LEU A 321 -8.40 12.28 16.59
C LEU A 321 -7.95 11.53 17.84
N LYS A 322 -6.74 11.00 17.83
CA LYS A 322 -6.09 10.50 19.03
C LYS A 322 -5.46 11.67 19.76
N ARG A 323 -5.97 11.96 20.95
CA ARG A 323 -5.54 13.14 21.70
C ARG A 323 -4.55 12.79 22.78
N VAL A 324 -3.65 13.72 23.04
CA VAL A 324 -2.68 13.67 24.14
C VAL A 324 -2.66 14.99 24.90
N MET A 325 -2.19 14.95 26.15
CA MET A 325 -1.98 16.13 26.97
C MET A 325 -0.51 16.23 27.36
N LYS A 326 0.05 17.44 27.29
CA LYS A 326 1.43 17.71 27.71
C LYS A 326 1.54 17.58 29.22
N THR A 327 2.38 16.68 29.71
CA THR A 327 2.60 16.42 31.14
C THR A 327 3.91 16.97 31.66
N GLY A 328 4.80 17.39 30.75
CA GLY A 328 6.11 17.99 31.04
C GLY A 328 6.81 18.43 29.75
N PRO A 329 8.02 18.97 29.84
CA PRO A 329 8.83 19.22 28.65
C PRO A 329 9.02 17.92 27.86
N ASN A 330 8.62 17.92 26.59
CA ASN A 330 8.73 16.78 25.68
C ASN A 330 8.04 15.48 26.11
N HIS A 331 7.08 15.57 27.07
CA HIS A 331 6.34 14.42 27.58
C HIS A 331 4.85 14.63 27.47
N TYR A 332 4.15 13.59 27.03
CA TYR A 332 2.70 13.59 26.82
C TYR A 332 2.09 12.32 27.43
N ALA A 333 0.80 12.39 27.71
CA ALA A 333 -0.01 11.26 28.16
C ALA A 333 -1.28 11.19 27.31
N ASP A 334 -1.76 9.98 27.08
CA ASP A 334 -2.98 9.72 26.34
C ASP A 334 -4.19 10.42 26.99
N SER A 335 -5.09 10.87 26.15
CA SER A 335 -6.34 11.50 26.50
C SER A 335 -7.49 10.85 25.72
N PRO A 336 -8.74 10.97 26.18
CA PRO A 336 -9.87 10.44 25.42
C PRO A 336 -9.88 10.96 23.98
N GLU A 337 -10.12 10.06 23.03
CA GLU A 337 -10.24 10.38 21.60
C GLU A 337 -11.38 11.36 21.32
N ASP A 338 -11.32 12.01 20.17
CA ASP A 338 -12.37 12.90 19.67
C ASP A 338 -12.61 12.66 18.19
N THR A 339 -13.71 13.16 17.66
CA THR A 339 -14.07 12.96 16.25
C THR A 339 -14.66 14.24 15.69
N ILE A 340 -14.19 14.64 14.52
CA ILE A 340 -14.83 15.68 13.70
C ILE A 340 -15.75 14.96 12.71
N VAL A 341 -17.03 15.33 12.69
CA VAL A 341 -17.99 14.83 11.70
C VAL A 341 -18.08 15.85 10.57
N CYS A 342 -17.77 15.41 9.38
CA CYS A 342 -17.83 16.24 8.18
C CYS A 342 -19.11 15.90 7.42
N ASN A 343 -19.83 16.94 6.96
CA ASN A 343 -20.95 16.78 6.04
C ASN A 343 -20.42 16.64 4.60
N ALA A 344 -19.57 15.65 4.34
CA ALA A 344 -19.21 15.34 2.98
C ALA A 344 -20.50 14.89 2.27
N ASP A 345 -20.81 15.48 1.14
CA ASP A 345 -21.78 14.92 0.21
C ASP A 345 -21.19 13.60 -0.30
N LEU A 346 -21.41 12.55 0.47
CA LEU A 346 -21.21 11.18 0.02
C LEU A 346 -22.19 11.03 -1.13
N GLY A 347 -21.74 11.33 -2.33
CA GLY A 347 -22.49 11.05 -3.54
C GLY A 347 -23.09 9.68 -3.33
N ASN A 348 -24.42 9.56 -3.31
CA ASN A 348 -25.16 8.35 -2.97
C ASN A 348 -24.36 7.14 -3.44
N GLY A 349 -23.73 6.43 -2.50
CA GLY A 349 -22.92 5.23 -2.76
C GLY A 349 -23.78 4.10 -3.30
N LYS A 350 -24.26 4.28 -4.51
CA LYS A 350 -24.57 3.17 -5.38
C LYS A 350 -23.21 2.55 -5.70
N LEU A 351 -22.97 1.40 -5.13
CA LEU A 351 -22.01 0.44 -5.67
C LEU A 351 -22.20 0.49 -7.18
N ASP A 352 -21.18 0.97 -7.91
CA ASP A 352 -21.27 1.40 -9.31
C ASP A 352 -21.64 0.26 -10.27
N GLY A 353 -22.80 -0.34 -10.07
CA GLY A 353 -23.33 -1.39 -10.91
C GLY A 353 -22.67 -2.76 -10.74
N ILE A 354 -21.74 -2.95 -9.81
CA ILE A 354 -21.24 -4.27 -9.43
C ILE A 354 -22.01 -4.76 -8.21
N GLY A 355 -22.50 -5.99 -8.28
CA GLY A 355 -23.11 -6.68 -7.17
C GLY A 355 -22.61 -8.11 -7.06
N TRP A 356 -22.95 -8.76 -5.96
CA TRP A 356 -22.69 -10.18 -5.79
C TRP A 356 -23.87 -10.87 -5.10
N PHE A 357 -23.95 -12.18 -5.26
CA PHE A 357 -24.86 -13.04 -4.51
C PHE A 357 -24.15 -14.34 -4.13
N ALA A 358 -24.58 -14.95 -3.03
CA ALA A 358 -24.10 -16.26 -2.61
C ALA A 358 -25.05 -17.36 -3.13
N SER A 359 -24.49 -18.50 -3.50
CA SER A 359 -25.25 -19.72 -3.77
C SER A 359 -24.73 -20.86 -2.87
N PRO A 360 -25.52 -21.97 -2.73
CA PRO A 360 -25.04 -23.13 -1.95
C PRO A 360 -23.77 -23.77 -2.50
N GLU A 361 -23.47 -23.54 -3.77
CA GLU A 361 -22.35 -24.15 -4.49
C GLU A 361 -21.18 -23.19 -4.67
N LYS A 362 -21.46 -21.86 -4.60
CA LYS A 362 -20.51 -20.80 -4.89
C LYS A 362 -20.62 -19.69 -3.83
N GLU A 363 -19.55 -19.37 -3.14
CA GLU A 363 -19.55 -18.42 -2.03
C GLU A 363 -19.95 -17.01 -2.46
N ARG A 364 -19.33 -16.49 -3.52
CA ARG A 364 -19.65 -15.18 -4.09
C ARG A 364 -19.63 -15.27 -5.60
N VAL A 365 -20.73 -14.86 -6.22
CA VAL A 365 -20.85 -14.73 -7.67
C VAL A 365 -21.04 -13.27 -8.00
N TYR A 366 -20.07 -12.66 -8.65
CA TYR A 366 -20.10 -11.26 -9.03
C TYR A 366 -20.84 -11.04 -10.34
N PHE A 367 -21.47 -9.89 -10.47
CA PHE A 367 -22.17 -9.49 -11.68
C PHE A 367 -22.11 -7.98 -11.87
N VAL A 368 -22.15 -7.53 -13.13
CA VAL A 368 -22.43 -6.15 -13.49
C VAL A 368 -23.96 -5.97 -13.55
N GLN A 369 -24.49 -5.00 -12.80
CA GLN A 369 -25.90 -4.62 -12.83
C GLN A 369 -26.14 -3.66 -13.97
N LEU A 370 -27.07 -4.01 -14.86
CA LEU A 370 -27.46 -3.19 -16.01
C LEU A 370 -28.73 -2.39 -15.71
N GLU A 371 -28.85 -1.23 -16.32
CA GLU A 371 -30.07 -0.41 -16.29
C GLU A 371 -31.16 -1.03 -17.16
N GLU A 372 -30.80 -1.51 -18.35
CA GLU A 372 -31.70 -2.13 -19.32
C GLU A 372 -31.65 -3.65 -19.27
N GLU A 373 -32.78 -4.27 -19.62
CA GLU A 373 -32.91 -5.73 -19.64
C GLU A 373 -32.40 -6.32 -20.95
N ILE A 374 -31.53 -7.29 -20.87
CA ILE A 374 -31.12 -8.16 -21.98
C ILE A 374 -32.21 -9.22 -22.19
N LYS A 375 -33.15 -8.98 -23.10
CA LYS A 375 -34.25 -9.90 -23.37
C LYS A 375 -33.83 -11.22 -23.99
N ASN A 376 -32.68 -11.25 -24.67
CA ASN A 376 -32.15 -12.44 -25.32
C ASN A 376 -30.63 -12.38 -25.40
N GLY A 377 -29.91 -13.10 -24.50
CA GLY A 377 -28.46 -13.18 -24.48
C GLY A 377 -27.85 -13.72 -25.79
N ARG A 378 -28.60 -14.57 -26.54
CA ARG A 378 -28.14 -15.07 -27.85
C ARG A 378 -27.95 -13.98 -28.90
N SER A 379 -28.54 -12.79 -28.70
CA SER A 379 -28.36 -11.63 -29.58
C SER A 379 -27.09 -10.85 -29.35
N ILE A 380 -26.37 -11.14 -28.27
CA ILE A 380 -25.12 -10.47 -27.97
C ILE A 380 -24.05 -10.94 -28.96
N ARG A 381 -23.34 -9.98 -29.53
CA ARG A 381 -22.20 -10.20 -30.43
C ARG A 381 -20.92 -10.02 -29.65
N ILE A 382 -20.07 -11.05 -29.61
CA ILE A 382 -18.84 -11.08 -28.86
C ILE A 382 -17.68 -10.92 -29.84
N PHE A 383 -16.73 -10.03 -29.50
CA PHE A 383 -15.59 -9.70 -30.33
C PHE A 383 -14.32 -9.66 -29.49
N ALA A 384 -13.19 -9.71 -30.20
CA ALA A 384 -11.88 -9.31 -29.72
C ALA A 384 -11.24 -8.36 -30.74
N PRO A 385 -10.25 -7.54 -30.38
CA PRO A 385 -9.54 -6.69 -31.32
C PRO A 385 -8.94 -7.50 -32.48
N LYS A 386 -9.05 -6.98 -33.69
CA LYS A 386 -8.56 -7.65 -34.89
C LYS A 386 -7.06 -7.47 -35.10
N ARG A 387 -6.50 -6.42 -34.55
CA ARG A 387 -5.07 -6.10 -34.62
C ARG A 387 -4.62 -5.34 -33.39
N VAL A 388 -3.34 -5.49 -33.06
CA VAL A 388 -2.62 -4.65 -32.13
C VAL A 388 -1.50 -3.97 -32.90
N SER A 389 -1.40 -2.65 -32.82
CA SER A 389 -0.33 -1.86 -33.42
C SER A 389 0.65 -1.38 -32.35
N TYR A 390 1.94 -1.44 -32.67
CA TYR A 390 3.05 -0.98 -31.82
C TYR A 390 3.89 0.11 -32.51
N GLU A 391 3.46 0.56 -33.71
CA GLU A 391 4.26 1.44 -34.57
C GLU A 391 4.50 2.82 -33.95
N GLN A 392 3.62 3.24 -33.06
CA GLN A 392 3.69 4.54 -32.39
C GLN A 392 4.01 4.42 -30.89
N SER A 393 4.43 3.24 -30.44
CA SER A 393 4.80 3.02 -29.04
C SER A 393 6.16 3.65 -28.73
N ASP A 394 6.18 4.58 -27.79
CA ASP A 394 7.39 5.22 -27.28
C ASP A 394 7.82 4.58 -25.95
N ARG A 395 9.11 4.35 -25.78
CA ARG A 395 9.67 3.96 -24.48
C ARG A 395 9.95 5.21 -23.65
N LEU A 396 9.21 5.38 -22.55
CA LEU A 396 9.33 6.53 -21.67
C LEU A 396 10.16 6.15 -20.45
N GLU A 397 11.18 6.97 -20.16
CA GLU A 397 11.99 6.82 -18.96
C GLU A 397 11.50 7.82 -17.89
N LEU A 398 11.01 7.32 -16.78
CA LEU A 398 10.70 8.15 -15.60
C LEU A 398 11.97 8.34 -14.79
N LYS A 399 12.33 9.58 -14.51
CA LYS A 399 13.52 9.91 -13.73
C LYS A 399 13.14 10.80 -12.58
N SER A 400 13.38 10.35 -11.36
CA SER A 400 13.35 11.19 -10.17
C SER A 400 14.74 11.30 -9.57
N ASN A 401 14.95 12.35 -8.79
CA ASN A 401 16.16 12.54 -8.00
C ASN A 401 15.87 12.31 -6.51
N TYR A 402 14.89 11.46 -6.21
CA TYR A 402 14.47 11.28 -4.83
C TYR A 402 15.58 10.72 -3.95
N GLN A 403 15.59 11.19 -2.72
CA GLN A 403 16.39 10.64 -1.65
C GLN A 403 15.47 10.55 -0.43
N LEU A 404 15.03 9.34 -0.11
CA LEU A 404 14.32 9.13 1.14
C LEU A 404 15.31 9.26 2.30
N SER A 405 14.96 10.08 3.28
CA SER A 405 15.71 10.18 4.54
C SER A 405 15.40 8.98 5.45
N ASP A 406 14.20 8.43 5.35
CA ASP A 406 13.69 7.40 6.23
C ASP A 406 13.83 6.02 5.60
N MET A 407 14.10 5.02 6.42
CA MET A 407 14.14 3.64 5.98
C MET A 407 12.73 3.09 5.85
N GLU A 408 12.44 2.42 4.73
CA GLU A 408 11.16 1.77 4.50
C GLU A 408 11.23 0.26 4.72
N PHE A 409 10.12 -0.29 5.19
CA PHE A 409 9.92 -1.68 5.49
C PHE A 409 8.77 -2.25 4.67
N TYR A 410 9.01 -3.38 4.05
CA TYR A 410 8.06 -4.08 3.19
C TYR A 410 7.56 -5.32 3.93
N ALA A 411 6.31 -5.27 4.38
CA ALA A 411 5.67 -6.37 5.08
C ALA A 411 4.96 -7.29 4.08
N TYR A 412 5.32 -8.56 4.08
CA TYR A 412 4.70 -9.59 3.24
C TYR A 412 4.00 -10.64 4.09
N GLY A 413 2.91 -11.20 3.54
CA GLY A 413 2.18 -12.32 4.12
C GLY A 413 1.26 -12.96 3.09
N SER A 414 1.02 -14.26 3.19
CA SER A 414 0.16 -15.02 2.27
C SER A 414 0.48 -14.77 0.79
N GLY A 415 1.78 -14.71 0.45
CA GLY A 415 2.24 -14.49 -0.94
C GLY A 415 2.17 -13.05 -1.44
N HIS A 416 1.64 -12.10 -0.67
CA HIS A 416 1.38 -10.73 -1.13
C HIS A 416 2.12 -9.68 -0.30
N LEU A 417 2.35 -8.50 -0.91
CA LEU A 417 2.78 -7.30 -0.20
C LEU A 417 1.59 -6.74 0.59
N LEU A 418 1.70 -6.71 1.92
CA LEU A 418 0.65 -6.23 2.80
C LEU A 418 0.69 -4.70 2.94
N LYS A 419 1.90 -4.17 3.15
CA LYS A 419 2.13 -2.73 3.32
C LYS A 419 3.60 -2.37 3.16
N VAL A 420 3.85 -1.14 2.68
CA VAL A 420 5.12 -0.43 2.79
C VAL A 420 4.95 0.66 3.86
N THR A 421 5.85 0.73 4.83
CA THR A 421 5.77 1.66 5.96
C THR A 421 7.17 2.03 6.45
N THR A 422 7.33 3.20 7.06
CA THR A 422 8.54 3.62 7.76
C THR A 422 8.58 3.12 9.22
N ASP A 423 7.46 2.63 9.74
CA ASP A 423 7.35 2.04 11.08
C ASP A 423 7.66 0.54 11.05
N PHE A 424 8.84 0.17 11.54
CA PHE A 424 9.26 -1.24 11.62
C PHE A 424 8.34 -2.09 12.50
N SER A 425 7.80 -1.54 13.58
CA SER A 425 6.89 -2.26 14.48
C SER A 425 5.55 -2.58 13.80
N GLU A 426 5.03 -1.65 13.00
CA GLU A 426 3.84 -1.88 12.18
C GLU A 426 4.09 -2.98 11.16
N ALA A 427 5.20 -2.92 10.41
CA ALA A 427 5.59 -3.95 9.47
C ALA A 427 5.71 -5.32 10.13
N LEU A 428 6.33 -5.39 11.31
CA LEU A 428 6.44 -6.62 12.09
C LEU A 428 5.09 -7.18 12.51
N GLN A 429 4.16 -6.33 12.95
CA GLN A 429 2.84 -6.76 13.39
C GLN A 429 2.04 -7.34 12.24
N LEU A 430 2.01 -6.67 11.10
CA LEU A 430 1.32 -7.15 9.90
C LEU A 430 1.88 -8.50 9.44
N ALA A 431 3.20 -8.60 9.31
CA ALA A 431 3.85 -9.85 8.93
C ALA A 431 3.67 -10.95 9.99
N TYR A 432 3.65 -10.59 11.28
CA TYR A 432 3.42 -11.55 12.36
C TYR A 432 2.04 -12.19 12.28
N ASP A 433 1.01 -11.41 12.04
CA ASP A 433 -0.38 -11.87 11.99
C ASP A 433 -0.65 -12.75 10.77
N GLN A 434 0.05 -12.51 9.66
CA GLN A 434 -0.09 -13.24 8.40
C GLN A 434 1.00 -14.30 8.15
N MET A 435 1.69 -14.77 9.21
CA MET A 435 2.78 -15.77 9.11
C MET A 435 3.88 -15.38 8.09
N GLY A 436 4.08 -14.10 7.90
CA GLY A 436 4.88 -13.51 6.85
C GLY A 436 6.31 -13.13 7.24
N PHE A 437 6.84 -12.15 6.54
CA PHE A 437 8.20 -11.64 6.73
C PHE A 437 8.29 -10.15 6.39
N VAL A 438 9.39 -9.52 6.81
CA VAL A 438 9.69 -8.10 6.54
C VAL A 438 11.04 -8.01 5.84
N THR A 439 11.10 -7.20 4.77
CA THR A 439 12.34 -6.84 4.07
C THR A 439 12.56 -5.34 4.07
N ASP A 440 13.77 -4.89 3.70
CA ASP A 440 14.01 -3.53 3.24
C ASP A 440 13.71 -3.38 1.74
N LYS A 441 13.95 -2.18 1.19
CA LYS A 441 13.77 -1.88 -0.24
C LYS A 441 14.68 -2.72 -1.15
N ASP A 442 15.86 -3.12 -0.66
CA ASP A 442 16.84 -3.93 -1.38
C ASP A 442 16.55 -5.43 -1.26
N ARG A 443 15.38 -5.80 -0.68
CA ARG A 443 14.91 -7.18 -0.44
C ARG A 443 15.76 -7.96 0.56
N ASN A 444 16.53 -7.30 1.39
CA ASN A 444 17.22 -7.95 2.48
C ASN A 444 16.22 -8.37 3.56
N MET A 445 16.27 -9.65 3.95
CA MET A 445 15.37 -10.20 4.96
C MET A 445 15.71 -9.64 6.34
N LEU A 446 14.84 -8.80 6.88
CA LEU A 446 15.00 -8.22 8.21
C LEU A 446 14.35 -9.08 9.28
N TRP A 447 13.21 -9.70 8.99
CA TRP A 447 12.47 -10.53 9.95
C TRP A 447 11.61 -11.60 9.25
N ASN A 448 11.41 -12.77 9.91
CA ASN A 448 10.59 -13.85 9.35
C ASN A 448 9.89 -14.66 10.46
N ARG A 449 8.56 -14.74 10.37
CA ARG A 449 7.71 -15.38 11.40
C ARG A 449 8.02 -16.84 11.65
N VAL A 450 8.30 -17.61 10.62
CA VAL A 450 8.45 -19.08 10.70
C VAL A 450 9.88 -19.54 10.94
N LYS A 451 10.84 -18.65 10.77
CA LYS A 451 12.28 -18.98 10.86
C LYS A 451 12.81 -19.01 12.29
N ARG A 452 11.96 -19.09 13.31
CA ARG A 452 12.35 -19.11 14.72
C ARG A 452 12.41 -20.55 15.26
N GLY A 453 13.54 -20.87 15.93
CA GLY A 453 13.71 -22.07 16.72
C GLY A 453 12.95 -22.06 18.06
N ASN A 454 13.12 -23.10 18.87
CA ASN A 454 12.46 -23.22 20.17
C ASN A 454 13.36 -22.86 21.34
N ILE A 455 14.68 -22.91 21.15
CA ILE A 455 15.67 -22.64 22.20
C ILE A 455 16.90 -21.99 21.56
N ARG A 456 17.36 -20.91 22.13
CA ARG A 456 18.61 -20.25 21.75
C ARG A 456 19.27 -19.60 22.97
N ASN A 457 20.61 -19.67 23.03
CA ASN A 457 21.41 -18.86 23.93
C ASN A 457 22.63 -18.34 23.18
N ILE A 458 22.84 -17.04 23.22
CA ILE A 458 24.02 -16.37 22.68
C ILE A 458 25.17 -16.57 23.71
N ARG A 459 26.26 -17.20 23.29
CA ARG A 459 27.33 -17.62 24.20
C ARG A 459 28.09 -16.45 24.83
N ASP A 460 28.30 -15.40 24.06
CA ASP A 460 28.98 -14.18 24.50
C ASP A 460 28.05 -12.97 24.15
N PRO A 461 27.11 -12.63 25.05
CA PRO A 461 26.18 -11.55 24.82
C PRO A 461 26.86 -10.18 24.66
N GLN A 462 27.95 -9.91 25.38
CA GLN A 462 28.63 -8.61 25.31
C GLN A 462 29.29 -8.41 23.95
N SER A 463 30.02 -9.42 23.47
CA SER A 463 30.67 -9.35 22.17
C SER A 463 29.64 -9.26 21.03
N ALA A 464 28.54 -10.05 21.10
CA ALA A 464 27.47 -10.01 20.12
C ALA A 464 26.72 -8.66 20.12
N PHE A 465 26.63 -8.00 21.27
CA PHE A 465 25.98 -6.72 21.44
C PHE A 465 26.82 -5.51 21.03
N ALA A 466 28.12 -5.66 20.94
CA ALA A 466 29.05 -4.56 20.67
C ALA A 466 28.76 -3.75 19.39
N PRO A 467 28.29 -4.34 18.28
CA PRO A 467 27.87 -3.57 17.11
C PRO A 467 26.73 -2.60 17.42
N LEU A 468 25.68 -3.07 18.11
CA LEU A 468 24.54 -2.23 18.49
C LEU A 468 24.93 -1.18 19.54
N ALA A 469 25.74 -1.55 20.53
CA ALA A 469 26.15 -0.65 21.62
C ALA A 469 26.81 0.65 21.15
N ARG A 470 27.50 0.64 20.01
CA ARG A 470 28.15 1.81 19.41
C ARG A 470 27.17 2.88 18.92
N HIS A 471 25.95 2.48 18.64
CA HIS A 471 24.94 3.36 18.04
C HIS A 471 23.85 3.77 19.02
N LEU A 472 23.71 3.12 20.17
CA LEU A 472 22.59 3.35 21.10
C LEU A 472 22.49 4.79 21.62
N GLU A 473 23.59 5.47 21.85
CA GLU A 473 23.60 6.84 22.38
C GLU A 473 23.11 7.88 21.36
N THR A 474 23.31 7.60 20.07
CA THR A 474 22.97 8.52 18.97
C THR A 474 21.77 8.05 18.15
N PHE A 475 21.23 6.89 18.50
CA PHE A 475 20.15 6.27 17.75
C PHE A 475 18.82 6.99 18.00
N ALA A 476 18.20 7.46 16.94
CA ALA A 476 16.85 8.06 16.96
C ALA A 476 15.86 7.19 16.20
N GLU A 477 16.17 6.85 14.95
CA GLU A 477 15.29 6.10 14.05
C GLU A 477 16.05 4.94 13.39
N SER A 478 15.32 4.02 12.75
CA SER A 478 15.91 2.92 11.99
C SER A 478 16.88 3.47 10.94
N THR A 479 18.11 3.00 10.98
CA THR A 479 19.20 3.60 10.18
C THR A 479 20.11 2.54 9.60
N VAL A 480 20.47 2.70 8.34
CA VAL A 480 21.49 1.89 7.65
C VAL A 480 22.87 2.49 7.88
N TYR A 481 23.82 1.65 8.26
CA TYR A 481 25.23 1.98 8.35
C TYR A 481 26.02 1.20 7.29
N PRO A 482 26.08 1.70 6.03
CA PRO A 482 26.62 0.93 4.91
C PRO A 482 28.08 0.53 5.09
N ASN A 483 28.89 1.41 5.69
CA ASN A 483 30.33 1.15 5.95
C ASN A 483 30.57 0.02 6.97
N GLU A 484 29.55 -0.32 7.76
CA GLU A 484 29.60 -1.39 8.76
C GLU A 484 28.83 -2.63 8.31
N GLY A 485 28.11 -2.55 7.19
CA GLY A 485 27.19 -3.60 6.74
C GLY A 485 26.08 -3.87 7.77
N LEU A 486 25.58 -2.82 8.43
CA LEU A 486 24.70 -2.93 9.58
C LEU A 486 23.44 -2.07 9.39
N VAL A 487 22.32 -2.62 9.79
CA VAL A 487 21.06 -1.88 9.99
C VAL A 487 20.70 -1.92 11.45
N VAL A 488 20.51 -0.76 12.06
CA VAL A 488 19.95 -0.64 13.42
C VAL A 488 18.46 -0.34 13.30
N LEU A 489 17.62 -1.18 13.90
CA LEU A 489 16.18 -1.17 13.78
C LEU A 489 15.53 -0.67 15.06
N ASN A 490 14.63 0.30 14.91
CA ASN A 490 13.73 0.73 15.97
C ASN A 490 12.50 -0.21 15.98
N ALA A 491 12.50 -1.14 16.93
CA ALA A 491 11.43 -2.12 17.09
C ALA A 491 10.49 -1.78 18.27
N ARG A 492 10.39 -0.51 18.60
CA ARG A 492 9.53 -0.01 19.67
C ARG A 492 8.06 -0.28 19.34
N GLY A 493 7.29 -0.76 20.31
CA GLY A 493 5.91 -1.19 20.13
C GLY A 493 5.77 -2.67 19.78
N SER A 494 6.83 -3.30 19.25
CA SER A 494 6.82 -4.73 18.92
C SER A 494 6.74 -5.60 20.16
N SER A 495 6.12 -6.76 20.07
CA SER A 495 6.03 -7.71 21.19
C SER A 495 7.35 -8.44 21.46
N LEU A 496 7.53 -8.91 22.70
CA LEU A 496 8.66 -9.80 23.04
C LEU A 496 8.69 -11.03 22.12
N ALA A 497 7.54 -11.58 21.75
CA ALA A 497 7.45 -12.75 20.87
C ALA A 497 8.02 -12.48 19.47
N GLN A 498 7.89 -11.27 18.95
CA GLN A 498 8.50 -10.85 17.68
C GLN A 498 10.02 -10.70 17.81
N MET A 499 10.49 -10.22 18.95
CA MET A 499 11.92 -10.04 19.22
C MET A 499 12.70 -11.37 19.37
N LEU A 500 12.04 -12.45 19.76
CA LEU A 500 12.69 -13.76 19.87
C LEU A 500 13.26 -14.26 18.54
N TYR A 501 12.78 -13.79 17.40
CA TYR A 501 13.37 -14.07 16.10
C TYR A 501 14.82 -13.61 16.02
N PHE A 502 15.10 -12.37 16.41
CA PHE A 502 16.47 -11.82 16.37
C PHE A 502 17.42 -12.59 17.27
N ILE A 503 16.96 -12.94 18.47
CA ILE A 503 17.73 -13.74 19.42
C ILE A 503 18.04 -15.12 18.82
N ASP A 504 17.08 -15.73 18.12
CA ASP A 504 17.28 -17.02 17.42
C ASP A 504 18.33 -16.93 16.31
N GLN A 505 18.37 -15.81 15.60
CA GLN A 505 19.41 -15.53 14.59
C GLN A 505 20.79 -15.18 15.21
N GLY A 506 20.89 -15.17 16.55
CA GLY A 506 22.14 -14.82 17.27
C GLY A 506 22.34 -13.32 17.47
N ILE A 507 21.29 -12.54 17.25
CA ILE A 507 21.27 -11.08 17.38
C ILE A 507 20.66 -10.72 18.74
N PRO A 508 21.43 -10.13 19.67
CA PRO A 508 20.88 -9.65 20.93
C PRO A 508 20.02 -8.41 20.73
N VAL A 509 19.00 -8.29 21.57
CA VAL A 509 18.05 -7.17 21.53
C VAL A 509 18.22 -6.30 22.77
N ALA A 510 18.41 -4.99 22.60
CA ALA A 510 18.31 -4.02 23.68
C ALA A 510 16.83 -3.79 24.01
N ALA A 511 16.48 -3.90 25.28
CA ALA A 511 15.15 -3.65 25.81
C ALA A 511 15.22 -2.51 26.83
N TYR A 512 14.71 -1.32 26.50
CA TYR A 512 14.70 -0.19 27.41
C TYR A 512 13.73 -0.40 28.56
N THR A 513 14.15 -0.02 29.76
CA THR A 513 13.39 -0.19 31.00
C THR A 513 12.97 1.14 31.61
N GLY A 514 13.43 2.26 31.05
CA GLY A 514 13.16 3.64 31.47
C GLY A 514 14.45 4.38 31.80
N GLU A 515 14.41 5.70 31.79
CA GLU A 515 15.51 6.61 32.16
C GLU A 515 16.85 6.32 31.44
N GLY A 516 16.80 5.87 30.18
CA GLY A 516 17.99 5.52 29.41
C GLY A 516 18.66 4.19 29.82
N GLN A 517 18.07 3.45 30.75
CA GLN A 517 18.53 2.12 31.15
C GLN A 517 17.97 1.06 30.21
N TYR A 518 18.75 0.03 29.94
CA TYR A 518 18.32 -1.10 29.11
C TYR A 518 18.86 -2.43 29.62
N LEU A 519 18.16 -3.49 29.27
CA LEU A 519 18.58 -4.87 29.44
C LEU A 519 18.89 -5.47 28.07
N ILE A 520 19.75 -6.48 28.02
CA ILE A 520 20.10 -7.19 26.79
C ILE A 520 19.42 -8.56 26.79
N LEU A 521 18.50 -8.79 25.86
CA LEU A 521 17.88 -10.09 25.65
C LEU A 521 18.81 -10.92 24.77
N CYS A 522 19.29 -12.05 25.27
CA CYS A 522 20.35 -12.83 24.62
C CYS A 522 20.09 -14.35 24.57
N GLY A 523 18.90 -14.80 24.96
CA GLY A 523 18.52 -16.18 24.88
C GLY A 523 17.05 -16.40 25.21
N PHE A 524 16.55 -17.58 24.87
CA PHE A 524 15.20 -18.02 25.27
C PHE A 524 15.10 -19.55 25.25
N ASP A 525 14.14 -20.05 25.99
CA ASP A 525 13.64 -21.42 25.92
C ASP A 525 12.10 -21.43 25.92
N GLN A 526 11.49 -22.56 26.11
CA GLN A 526 10.03 -22.70 26.08
C GLN A 526 9.30 -21.83 27.14
N TYR A 527 9.96 -21.52 28.25
CA TYR A 527 9.35 -20.87 29.40
C TYR A 527 10.02 -19.56 29.80
N ASN A 528 11.22 -19.32 29.35
CA ASN A 528 12.03 -18.21 29.84
C ASN A 528 12.71 -17.43 28.71
N VAL A 529 12.99 -16.15 28.97
CA VAL A 529 13.96 -15.34 28.26
C VAL A 529 15.23 -15.21 29.11
N THR A 530 16.40 -15.24 28.47
CA THR A 530 17.69 -15.02 29.11
C THR A 530 18.06 -13.55 28.95
N VAL A 531 18.34 -12.91 30.06
CA VAL A 531 18.60 -11.46 30.15
C VAL A 531 19.99 -11.25 30.72
N PHE A 532 20.73 -10.34 30.08
CA PHE A 532 21.99 -9.82 30.60
C PHE A 532 21.80 -8.35 31.01
N ASP A 533 22.12 -8.02 32.24
CA ASP A 533 22.10 -6.67 32.75
C ASP A 533 23.53 -6.05 32.62
N PRO A 534 23.75 -5.08 31.74
CA PRO A 534 25.05 -4.48 31.52
C PRO A 534 25.55 -3.62 32.71
N GLN A 535 24.64 -3.20 33.60
CA GLN A 535 25.01 -2.38 34.77
C GLN A 535 25.59 -3.23 35.90
N THR A 536 25.01 -4.40 36.12
CA THR A 536 25.42 -5.32 37.19
C THR A 536 26.35 -6.41 36.70
N GLY A 537 26.37 -6.68 35.38
CA GLY A 537 27.08 -7.81 34.77
C GLY A 537 26.37 -9.14 35.00
N GLU A 538 25.15 -9.15 35.52
CA GLU A 538 24.42 -10.35 35.85
C GLU A 538 23.71 -10.95 34.61
N LEU A 539 23.78 -12.27 34.47
CA LEU A 539 23.05 -13.05 33.49
C LEU A 539 22.02 -13.95 34.21
N TYR A 540 20.76 -13.74 33.91
CA TYR A 540 19.68 -14.49 34.57
C TYR A 540 18.57 -14.88 33.60
N LYS A 541 17.71 -15.79 34.03
CA LYS A 541 16.49 -16.19 33.31
C LYS A 541 15.26 -15.58 33.97
N ALA A 542 14.36 -15.04 33.16
CA ALA A 542 13.05 -14.55 33.60
C ALA A 542 11.94 -15.26 32.83
N GLY A 543 10.81 -15.50 33.46
CA GLY A 543 9.67 -16.15 32.82
C GLY A 543 9.16 -15.36 31.60
N LEU A 544 8.84 -16.07 30.49
CA LEU A 544 8.39 -15.42 29.26
C LEU A 544 7.14 -14.58 29.46
N ASN A 545 6.15 -15.09 30.22
CA ASN A 545 4.90 -14.37 30.46
C ASN A 545 5.16 -13.11 31.29
N ASP A 546 5.90 -13.23 32.40
CA ASP A 546 6.23 -12.10 33.26
C ASP A 546 7.06 -11.04 32.51
N SER A 547 7.99 -11.49 31.68
CA SER A 547 8.80 -10.59 30.83
C SER A 547 7.95 -9.89 29.77
N THR A 548 6.99 -10.58 29.17
CA THR A 548 6.05 -9.97 28.20
C THR A 548 5.27 -8.84 28.86
N GLU A 549 4.71 -9.07 30.06
CA GLU A 549 3.99 -8.04 30.81
C GLU A 549 4.93 -6.90 31.25
N PHE A 550 6.13 -7.24 31.70
CA PHE A 550 7.13 -6.27 32.14
C PHE A 550 7.52 -5.28 31.01
N PHE A 551 7.81 -5.79 29.81
CA PHE A 551 8.17 -4.95 28.66
C PHE A 551 6.97 -4.22 28.10
N ARG A 552 5.79 -4.86 28.04
CA ARG A 552 4.56 -4.21 27.60
C ARG A 552 4.22 -2.99 28.46
N ALA A 553 4.33 -3.10 29.78
CA ALA A 553 4.11 -1.99 30.71
C ALA A 553 5.08 -0.82 30.52
N ARG A 554 6.17 -1.02 29.76
CA ARG A 554 7.21 -0.04 29.43
C ARG A 554 7.21 0.35 27.95
N GLY A 555 6.12 0.06 27.22
CA GLY A 555 5.94 0.43 25.82
C GLY A 555 6.69 -0.46 24.84
N ASN A 556 7.18 -1.66 25.28
CA ASN A 556 7.91 -2.59 24.39
C ASN A 556 9.04 -1.89 23.62
N ASP A 557 9.87 -1.15 24.29
CA ASP A 557 10.90 -0.33 23.67
C ASP A 557 12.15 -1.15 23.35
N PHE A 558 12.21 -1.72 22.15
CA PHE A 558 13.26 -2.62 21.69
C PHE A 558 14.07 -2.01 20.55
N ILE A 559 15.37 -2.33 20.54
CA ILE A 559 16.29 -2.00 19.46
C ILE A 559 17.14 -3.23 19.15
N CYS A 560 17.39 -3.48 17.88
CA CYS A 560 18.30 -4.54 17.43
C CYS A 560 19.13 -4.09 16.23
N ALA A 561 20.23 -4.81 15.95
CA ALA A 561 21.10 -4.53 14.82
C ALA A 561 21.24 -5.77 13.95
N VAL A 562 20.90 -5.66 12.67
CA VAL A 562 20.94 -6.74 11.68
C VAL A 562 22.11 -6.49 10.74
N SER A 563 22.92 -7.53 10.49
CA SER A 563 23.94 -7.44 9.44
C SER A 563 23.29 -7.55 8.06
N LEU A 564 23.63 -6.64 7.17
CA LEU A 564 23.29 -6.75 5.75
C LEU A 564 24.24 -7.75 5.07
N PRO A 565 23.75 -8.48 4.04
CA PRO A 565 24.55 -9.45 3.32
C PRO A 565 25.73 -8.85 2.54
#